data_690fa1f565860cf02a74be82dab8413e
#
_entry.id   690fa1f565860cf02a74be82dab8413e
#
_cell.length_a   1.000
_cell.length_b   1.000
_cell.length_c   1.000
_cell.angle_alpha   90.00
_cell.angle_beta   90.00
_cell.angle_gamma   90.00
#
_symmetry.space_group_name_H-M   'P 1'
#
loop_
_entity.id
_entity.type
_entity.pdbx_description
1 polymer ?
#
loop_
_entity_poly.entity_id
_entity_poly.type
_entity_poly.pdbx_seq_one_letter_code
_entity_poly.pdbx_strand_id
1 'polypeptide(L)'
;MSSDVPLLSMRGITKRFQAVEALVDVDLDVHAHEIVALVGDNGAGKSTLAKMISGVLAPDSGLIEIDGEQVTIPTATAARGLGIATVFQDLALCENLDVTSNLFLGRELRSGPSRDDGQMEHIARQVLRDLNSRIPSVRSPLSSLSKGQRQSVAIARTLIGSPRIVVLDEPTASLSVGHTAEVLVHIERLRDLGLGVLLISHNMNDVRAVADRIVVLRHGRNNGVFDAAQVSHEVILAAITGATESEMVSGPLSTLLRR
;
A
#
# COMPACT_ATOMS: atom_id res chain seq x y z
N MET A 1 -17.29 16.11 7.74
CA MET A 1 -16.22 16.78 8.48
C MET A 1 -15.09 15.80 8.54
N SER A 2 -14.04 16.01 7.76
CA SER A 2 -12.81 15.18 7.83
C SER A 2 -12.25 15.37 9.24
N SER A 3 -12.04 14.31 10.00
CA SER A 3 -11.36 14.40 11.29
C SER A 3 -9.93 14.89 10.98
N ASP A 4 -9.52 15.96 11.62
CA ASP A 4 -8.19 16.58 11.44
C ASP A 4 -7.05 15.64 11.90
N VAL A 5 -7.40 14.55 12.59
CA VAL A 5 -6.48 13.55 13.12
C VAL A 5 -6.25 12.43 12.09
N PRO A 6 -5.00 12.15 11.70
CA PRO A 6 -4.69 11.04 10.80
C PRO A 6 -5.01 9.68 11.44
N LEU A 7 -5.39 8.70 10.61
CA LEU A 7 -5.54 7.30 11.05
C LEU A 7 -4.20 6.69 11.46
N LEU A 8 -3.14 7.03 10.73
CA LEU A 8 -1.75 6.65 11.02
C LEU A 8 -0.90 7.90 10.99
N SER A 9 -0.10 8.10 12.03
CA SER A 9 0.93 9.11 12.09
C SER A 9 2.25 8.47 12.50
N MET A 10 3.29 8.78 11.77
CA MET A 10 4.67 8.37 12.06
C MET A 10 5.52 9.62 12.17
N ARG A 11 6.33 9.73 13.23
CA ARG A 11 7.17 10.92 13.49
C ARG A 11 8.57 10.52 13.87
N GLY A 12 9.57 11.10 13.19
CA GLY A 12 10.97 10.91 13.49
C GLY A 12 11.46 9.47 13.34
N ILE A 13 10.85 8.70 12.46
CA ILE A 13 11.12 7.26 12.33
C ILE A 13 12.53 7.05 11.80
N THR A 14 13.33 6.34 12.60
CA THR A 14 14.69 5.99 12.26
C THR A 14 14.90 4.48 12.31
N LYS A 15 15.67 3.95 11.36
CA LYS A 15 16.06 2.54 11.29
C LYS A 15 17.44 2.34 10.71
N ARG A 16 18.27 1.58 11.43
CA ARG A 16 19.60 1.15 10.98
C ARG A 16 19.66 -0.36 10.83
N PHE A 17 20.37 -0.81 9.83
CA PHE A 17 20.79 -2.19 9.66
C PHE A 17 22.30 -2.22 9.64
N GLN A 18 22.91 -2.60 10.74
CA GLN A 18 24.36 -2.55 10.93
C GLN A 18 24.92 -1.14 10.62
N ALA A 19 25.68 -0.97 9.54
CA ALA A 19 26.26 0.32 9.14
C ALA A 19 25.35 1.14 8.22
N VAL A 20 24.22 0.59 7.76
CA VAL A 20 23.33 1.25 6.80
C VAL A 20 22.17 1.92 7.53
N GLU A 21 22.02 3.22 7.38
CA GLU A 21 20.82 3.98 7.79
C GLU A 21 19.75 3.84 6.72
N ALA A 22 18.76 2.97 6.98
CA ALA A 22 17.68 2.70 6.03
C ALA A 22 16.57 3.76 6.08
N LEU A 23 16.32 4.33 7.28
CA LEU A 23 15.42 5.46 7.50
C LEU A 23 16.04 6.39 8.54
N VAL A 24 15.91 7.68 8.34
CA VAL A 24 16.44 8.72 9.23
C VAL A 24 15.45 9.86 9.32
N ASP A 25 14.81 9.99 10.49
CA ASP A 25 13.90 11.09 10.82
C ASP A 25 12.75 11.21 9.80
N VAL A 26 12.06 10.09 9.55
CA VAL A 26 10.98 10.01 8.54
C VAL A 26 9.64 10.25 9.20
N ASP A 27 8.86 11.16 8.58
CA ASP A 27 7.48 11.45 8.92
C ASP A 27 6.51 10.95 7.84
N LEU A 28 5.36 10.43 8.26
CA LEU A 28 4.29 10.01 7.37
C LEU A 28 2.94 10.11 8.07
N ASP A 29 1.94 10.67 7.38
CA ASP A 29 0.55 10.64 7.80
C ASP A 29 -0.30 9.92 6.75
N VAL A 30 -1.35 9.23 7.19
CA VAL A 30 -2.40 8.66 6.33
C VAL A 30 -3.75 8.95 6.97
N HIS A 31 -4.63 9.64 6.25
CA HIS A 31 -5.98 9.98 6.70
C HIS A 31 -7.02 8.99 6.18
N ALA A 32 -8.22 9.02 6.78
CA ALA A 32 -9.37 8.30 6.24
C ALA A 32 -9.75 8.88 4.86
N HIS A 33 -10.24 8.02 3.96
CA HIS A 33 -10.61 8.42 2.59
C HIS A 33 -9.45 9.03 1.79
N GLU A 34 -8.21 8.65 2.07
CA GLU A 34 -7.02 9.17 1.41
C GLU A 34 -6.17 8.05 0.83
N ILE A 35 -5.63 8.26 -0.37
CA ILE A 35 -4.56 7.45 -0.97
C ILE A 35 -3.26 8.26 -0.92
N VAL A 36 -2.35 7.86 -0.04
CA VAL A 36 -0.99 8.42 0.04
C VAL A 36 -0.06 7.52 -0.76
N ALA A 37 0.56 8.06 -1.81
CA ALA A 37 1.59 7.34 -2.54
C ALA A 37 2.97 7.61 -1.92
N LEU A 38 3.69 6.55 -1.56
CA LEU A 38 5.07 6.60 -1.11
C LEU A 38 5.98 6.21 -2.27
N VAL A 39 6.71 7.18 -2.80
CA VAL A 39 7.58 7.02 -3.97
C VAL A 39 9.04 7.28 -3.63
N GLY A 40 9.96 6.88 -4.52
CA GLY A 40 11.40 7.07 -4.37
C GLY A 40 12.17 5.95 -5.07
N ASP A 41 13.49 6.10 -5.18
CA ASP A 41 14.35 5.10 -5.79
C ASP A 41 14.41 3.78 -5.03
N ASN A 42 14.98 2.75 -5.69
CA ASN A 42 15.29 1.50 -5.03
C ASN A 42 16.29 1.74 -3.88
N GLY A 43 15.98 1.18 -2.71
CA GLY A 43 16.78 1.43 -1.50
C GLY A 43 16.44 2.74 -0.75
N ALA A 44 15.47 3.54 -1.20
CA ALA A 44 15.06 4.77 -0.51
C ALA A 44 14.41 4.55 0.88
N GLY A 45 14.10 3.30 1.27
CA GLY A 45 13.51 2.97 2.57
C GLY A 45 12.01 2.62 2.54
N LYS A 46 11.34 2.69 1.37
CA LYS A 46 9.88 2.46 1.23
C LYS A 46 9.40 1.15 1.84
N SER A 47 9.97 0.02 1.43
CA SER A 47 9.59 -1.29 1.95
C SER A 47 10.02 -1.51 3.42
N THR A 48 11.02 -0.76 3.91
CA THR A 48 11.38 -0.73 5.34
C THR A 48 10.26 -0.09 6.14
N LEU A 49 9.73 1.04 5.67
CA LEU A 49 8.60 1.73 6.30
C LEU A 49 7.34 0.84 6.29
N ALA A 50 7.01 0.20 5.14
CA ALA A 50 5.90 -0.75 5.05
C ALA A 50 6.01 -1.89 6.06
N LYS A 51 7.20 -2.46 6.23
CA LYS A 51 7.47 -3.53 7.21
C LYS A 51 7.25 -3.08 8.65
N MET A 52 7.52 -1.81 8.97
CA MET A 52 7.24 -1.27 10.30
C MET A 52 5.74 -1.12 10.56
N ILE A 53 5.03 -0.53 9.62
CA ILE A 53 3.57 -0.36 9.71
C ILE A 53 2.87 -1.73 9.84
N SER A 54 3.39 -2.74 9.15
CA SER A 54 2.85 -4.11 9.21
C SER A 54 3.29 -4.94 10.42
N GLY A 55 4.14 -4.38 11.31
CA GLY A 55 4.62 -5.08 12.50
C GLY A 55 5.64 -6.20 12.23
N VAL A 56 6.26 -6.20 11.04
CA VAL A 56 7.36 -7.13 10.69
C VAL A 56 8.70 -6.61 11.21
N LEU A 57 8.82 -5.30 11.37
CA LEU A 57 10.04 -4.62 11.79
C LEU A 57 9.70 -3.51 12.78
N ALA A 58 10.47 -3.39 13.87
CA ALA A 58 10.34 -2.26 14.79
C ALA A 58 11.30 -1.12 14.40
N PRO A 59 10.89 0.17 14.56
CA PRO A 59 11.80 1.29 14.45
C PRO A 59 12.83 1.27 15.58
N ASP A 60 13.98 1.90 15.38
CA ASP A 60 15.00 2.08 16.42
C ASP A 60 14.68 3.35 17.25
N SER A 61 14.06 4.36 16.64
CA SER A 61 13.52 5.55 17.29
C SER A 61 12.38 6.16 16.49
N GLY A 62 11.66 7.08 17.10
CA GLY A 62 10.48 7.73 16.55
C GLY A 62 9.19 7.25 17.22
N LEU A 63 8.06 7.82 16.79
CA LEU A 63 6.73 7.55 17.33
C LEU A 63 5.80 7.05 16.23
N ILE A 64 4.96 6.09 16.57
CA ILE A 64 3.84 5.65 15.71
C ILE A 64 2.56 5.90 16.51
N GLU A 65 1.59 6.56 15.88
CA GLU A 65 0.30 6.84 16.46
C GLU A 65 -0.82 6.32 15.54
N ILE A 66 -1.86 5.79 16.16
CA ILE A 66 -3.12 5.42 15.50
C ILE A 66 -4.21 6.25 16.17
N ASP A 67 -4.96 7.04 15.38
CA ASP A 67 -5.98 7.97 15.87
C ASP A 67 -5.46 8.99 16.92
N GLY A 68 -4.18 9.36 16.82
CA GLY A 68 -3.54 10.27 17.77
C GLY A 68 -3.08 9.60 19.07
N GLU A 69 -3.26 8.30 19.22
CA GLU A 69 -2.74 7.54 20.37
C GLU A 69 -1.45 6.82 20.02
N GLN A 70 -0.42 7.00 20.84
CA GLN A 70 0.86 6.35 20.65
C GLN A 70 0.74 4.83 20.81
N VAL A 71 1.24 4.09 19.83
CA VAL A 71 1.19 2.63 19.80
C VAL A 71 2.56 2.02 19.51
N THR A 72 2.70 0.75 19.86
CA THR A 72 3.79 -0.11 19.39
C THR A 72 3.23 -1.23 18.55
N ILE A 73 3.93 -1.56 17.44
CA ILE A 73 3.49 -2.60 16.49
C ILE A 73 4.53 -3.72 16.44
N PRO A 74 4.60 -4.58 17.45
CA PRO A 74 5.67 -5.59 17.57
C PRO A 74 5.48 -6.80 16.66
N THR A 75 4.26 -7.04 16.15
CA THR A 75 3.93 -8.20 15.32
C THR A 75 2.85 -7.87 14.29
N ALA A 76 2.76 -8.66 13.22
CA ALA A 76 1.68 -8.56 12.25
C ALA A 76 0.28 -8.79 12.86
N THR A 77 0.19 -9.54 13.96
CA THR A 77 -1.07 -9.72 14.70
C THR A 77 -1.46 -8.44 15.44
N ALA A 78 -0.49 -7.74 16.05
CA ALA A 78 -0.73 -6.42 16.66
C ALA A 78 -1.15 -5.38 15.60
N ALA A 79 -0.49 -5.33 14.45
CA ALA A 79 -0.87 -4.45 13.34
C ALA A 79 -2.33 -4.67 12.92
N ARG A 80 -2.73 -5.94 12.75
CA ARG A 80 -4.13 -6.28 12.44
C ARG A 80 -5.11 -5.86 13.53
N GLY A 81 -4.73 -6.04 14.81
CA GLY A 81 -5.55 -5.59 15.95
C GLY A 81 -5.78 -4.08 15.97
N LEU A 82 -4.84 -3.31 15.40
CA LEU A 82 -4.94 -1.85 15.21
C LEU A 82 -5.66 -1.46 13.91
N GLY A 83 -6.21 -2.42 13.17
CA GLY A 83 -6.91 -2.16 11.91
C GLY A 83 -5.99 -1.94 10.71
N ILE A 84 -4.75 -2.41 10.75
CA ILE A 84 -3.79 -2.30 9.64
C ILE A 84 -3.76 -3.62 8.88
N ALA A 85 -3.97 -3.57 7.56
CA ALA A 85 -3.81 -4.69 6.65
C ALA A 85 -2.74 -4.37 5.60
N THR A 86 -1.95 -5.38 5.21
CA THR A 86 -0.85 -5.19 4.27
C THR A 86 -0.88 -6.23 3.16
N VAL A 87 -0.68 -5.78 1.92
CA VAL A 87 -0.35 -6.63 0.76
C VAL A 87 1.10 -6.32 0.39
N PHE A 88 1.97 -7.29 0.54
CA PHE A 88 3.35 -7.21 0.07
C PHE A 88 3.44 -7.61 -1.39
N GLN A 89 4.55 -7.30 -2.03
CA GLN A 89 4.85 -7.66 -3.41
C GLN A 89 4.73 -9.19 -3.64
N ASP A 90 5.15 -10.01 -2.67
CA ASP A 90 4.80 -11.43 -2.60
C ASP A 90 3.43 -11.56 -1.93
N LEU A 91 2.43 -11.99 -2.69
CA LEU A 91 1.03 -12.04 -2.26
C LEU A 91 0.75 -13.04 -1.14
N ALA A 92 1.68 -13.95 -0.87
CA ALA A 92 1.54 -15.04 0.11
C ALA A 92 0.18 -15.75 -0.02
N LEU A 93 -0.17 -16.15 -1.24
CA LEU A 93 -1.38 -16.88 -1.58
C LEU A 93 -1.08 -18.36 -1.81
N CYS A 94 -1.99 -19.24 -1.39
CA CYS A 94 -1.88 -20.69 -1.58
C CYS A 94 -2.59 -21.12 -2.87
N GLU A 95 -1.82 -21.47 -3.90
CA GLU A 95 -2.34 -21.80 -5.24
C GLU A 95 -3.25 -23.04 -5.27
N ASN A 96 -3.05 -23.98 -4.34
CA ASN A 96 -3.82 -25.20 -4.20
C ASN A 96 -5.15 -25.04 -3.44
N LEU A 97 -5.40 -23.86 -2.87
CA LEU A 97 -6.64 -23.53 -2.19
C LEU A 97 -7.55 -22.71 -3.09
N ASP A 98 -8.85 -22.72 -2.79
CA ASP A 98 -9.82 -21.84 -3.44
C ASP A 98 -9.73 -20.38 -2.95
N VAL A 99 -10.48 -19.49 -3.59
CA VAL A 99 -10.50 -18.06 -3.25
C VAL A 99 -10.97 -17.84 -1.81
N THR A 100 -12.06 -18.49 -1.39
CA THR A 100 -12.59 -18.35 -0.01
C THR A 100 -11.56 -18.75 1.04
N SER A 101 -10.90 -19.90 0.85
CA SER A 101 -9.88 -20.39 1.77
C SER A 101 -8.66 -19.45 1.82
N ASN A 102 -8.27 -18.85 0.68
CA ASN A 102 -7.20 -17.85 0.66
C ASN A 102 -7.58 -16.55 1.38
N LEU A 103 -8.82 -16.08 1.25
CA LEU A 103 -9.30 -14.90 1.96
C LEU A 103 -9.26 -15.06 3.47
N PHE A 104 -9.64 -16.26 3.96
CA PHE A 104 -9.75 -16.55 5.38
C PHE A 104 -8.54 -17.30 5.97
N LEU A 105 -7.49 -17.51 5.22
CA LEU A 105 -6.31 -18.28 5.67
C LEU A 105 -5.77 -17.75 7.00
N GLY A 106 -5.78 -18.61 8.03
CA GLY A 106 -5.36 -18.27 9.39
C GLY A 106 -6.38 -17.43 10.19
N ARG A 107 -7.61 -17.30 9.69
CA ARG A 107 -8.75 -16.60 10.35
C ARG A 107 -10.07 -17.23 9.97
N GLU A 108 -10.07 -18.55 9.82
CA GLU A 108 -11.25 -19.33 9.43
C GLU A 108 -12.36 -19.14 10.46
N LEU A 109 -13.55 -18.86 9.97
CA LEU A 109 -14.74 -18.78 10.81
C LEU A 109 -15.17 -20.19 11.24
N ARG A 110 -15.67 -20.29 12.47
CA ARG A 110 -16.10 -21.55 13.06
C ARG A 110 -17.54 -21.48 13.54
N SER A 111 -18.27 -22.55 13.31
CA SER A 111 -19.57 -22.82 13.92
C SER A 111 -19.42 -24.07 14.82
N GLY A 112 -19.24 -23.84 16.13
CA GLY A 112 -18.81 -24.87 17.06
C GLY A 112 -17.41 -25.43 16.74
N PRO A 113 -17.22 -26.76 16.67
CA PRO A 113 -15.91 -27.34 16.34
C PRO A 113 -15.57 -27.30 14.84
N SER A 114 -16.55 -27.07 13.97
CA SER A 114 -16.40 -27.14 12.51
C SER A 114 -16.12 -25.76 11.90
N ARG A 115 -15.44 -25.75 10.74
CA ARG A 115 -15.28 -24.55 9.90
C ARG A 115 -16.62 -24.16 9.29
N ASP A 116 -16.97 -22.88 9.31
CA ASP A 116 -18.19 -22.33 8.72
C ASP A 116 -17.95 -21.87 7.28
N ASP A 117 -17.89 -22.84 6.36
CA ASP A 117 -17.66 -22.57 4.95
C ASP A 117 -18.77 -21.71 4.33
N GLY A 118 -20.02 -21.88 4.78
CA GLY A 118 -21.16 -21.11 4.27
C GLY A 118 -21.05 -19.62 4.56
N GLN A 119 -20.72 -19.29 5.80
CA GLN A 119 -20.53 -17.89 6.20
C GLN A 119 -19.28 -17.29 5.55
N MET A 120 -18.17 -18.03 5.47
CA MET A 120 -16.96 -17.58 4.79
C MET A 120 -17.21 -17.29 3.30
N GLU A 121 -17.91 -18.16 2.58
CA GLU A 121 -18.28 -17.92 1.18
C GLU A 121 -19.21 -16.71 1.02
N HIS A 122 -20.14 -16.49 1.93
CA HIS A 122 -21.04 -15.33 1.90
C HIS A 122 -20.24 -14.03 2.01
N ILE A 123 -19.35 -13.95 3.00
CA ILE A 123 -18.48 -12.78 3.19
C ILE A 123 -17.51 -12.61 2.03
N ALA A 124 -16.91 -13.70 1.52
CA ALA A 124 -16.04 -13.66 0.36
C ALA A 124 -16.72 -13.03 -0.87
N ARG A 125 -17.96 -13.42 -1.15
CA ARG A 125 -18.75 -12.83 -2.23
C ARG A 125 -19.07 -11.36 -2.00
N GLN A 126 -19.34 -10.97 -0.75
CA GLN A 126 -19.59 -9.57 -0.41
C GLN A 126 -18.35 -8.71 -0.64
N VAL A 127 -17.21 -9.10 -0.08
CA VAL A 127 -15.94 -8.36 -0.21
C VAL A 127 -15.51 -8.21 -1.68
N LEU A 128 -15.64 -9.27 -2.48
CA LEU A 128 -15.33 -9.21 -3.91
C LEU A 128 -16.29 -8.29 -4.69
N ARG A 129 -17.57 -8.24 -4.31
CA ARG A 129 -18.52 -7.26 -4.88
C ARG A 129 -18.18 -5.84 -4.47
N ASP A 130 -17.81 -5.61 -3.21
CA ASP A 130 -17.43 -4.29 -2.70
C ASP A 130 -16.22 -3.73 -3.43
N LEU A 131 -15.31 -4.58 -3.91
CA LEU A 131 -14.18 -4.23 -4.75
C LEU A 131 -14.49 -4.19 -6.25
N ASN A 132 -15.72 -4.49 -6.70
CA ASN A 132 -16.05 -4.68 -8.12
C ASN A 132 -15.15 -5.73 -8.82
N SER A 133 -14.72 -6.76 -8.09
CA SER A 133 -13.80 -7.77 -8.63
C SER A 133 -14.51 -8.75 -9.58
N ARG A 134 -13.85 -9.09 -10.69
CA ARG A 134 -14.35 -9.98 -11.75
C ARG A 134 -13.91 -11.44 -11.55
N ILE A 135 -13.84 -11.92 -10.31
CA ILE A 135 -13.51 -13.32 -10.02
C ILE A 135 -14.73 -14.21 -10.32
N PRO A 136 -14.56 -15.28 -11.14
CA PRO A 136 -15.68 -16.07 -11.63
C PRO A 136 -16.45 -16.80 -10.51
N SER A 137 -15.74 -17.33 -9.52
CA SER A 137 -16.32 -18.04 -8.38
C SER A 137 -15.39 -17.99 -7.17
N VAL A 138 -15.98 -17.85 -5.98
CA VAL A 138 -15.24 -17.91 -4.70
C VAL A 138 -14.69 -19.33 -4.40
N ARG A 139 -15.19 -20.35 -5.13
CA ARG A 139 -14.72 -21.75 -5.06
C ARG A 139 -13.69 -22.09 -6.13
N SER A 140 -13.33 -21.15 -7.02
CA SER A 140 -12.28 -21.38 -8.01
C SER A 140 -10.94 -21.59 -7.32
N PRO A 141 -10.16 -22.62 -7.70
CA PRO A 141 -8.81 -22.77 -7.19
C PRO A 141 -7.96 -21.60 -7.68
N LEU A 142 -7.07 -21.12 -6.82
CA LEU A 142 -6.28 -19.92 -7.13
C LEU A 142 -5.36 -20.14 -8.35
N SER A 143 -4.92 -21.39 -8.56
CA SER A 143 -4.11 -21.79 -9.74
C SER A 143 -4.80 -21.52 -11.07
N SER A 144 -6.16 -21.49 -11.12
CA SER A 144 -6.93 -21.20 -12.34
C SER A 144 -7.08 -19.69 -12.62
N LEU A 145 -6.69 -18.82 -11.70
CA LEU A 145 -6.84 -17.38 -11.83
C LEU A 145 -5.66 -16.73 -12.55
N SER A 146 -5.94 -15.68 -13.32
CA SER A 146 -4.90 -14.82 -13.88
C SER A 146 -4.10 -14.10 -12.79
N LYS A 147 -2.93 -13.57 -13.15
CA LYS A 147 -2.09 -12.82 -12.21
C LYS A 147 -2.82 -11.60 -11.61
N GLY A 148 -3.57 -10.87 -12.43
CA GLY A 148 -4.40 -9.75 -11.97
C GLY A 148 -5.52 -10.19 -11.03
N GLN A 149 -6.21 -11.30 -11.32
CA GLN A 149 -7.23 -11.85 -10.42
C GLN A 149 -6.64 -12.32 -9.08
N ARG A 150 -5.43 -12.89 -9.07
CA ARG A 150 -4.73 -13.22 -7.82
C ARG A 150 -4.41 -11.97 -7.03
N GLN A 151 -4.01 -10.88 -7.68
CA GLN A 151 -3.82 -9.58 -7.05
C GLN A 151 -5.13 -9.07 -6.42
N SER A 152 -6.25 -9.16 -7.16
CA SER A 152 -7.58 -8.81 -6.64
C SER A 152 -7.95 -9.64 -5.40
N VAL A 153 -7.63 -10.94 -5.35
CA VAL A 153 -7.82 -11.79 -4.14
C VAL A 153 -6.96 -11.28 -2.98
N ALA A 154 -5.69 -10.94 -3.23
CA ALA A 154 -4.80 -10.42 -2.18
C ALA A 154 -5.31 -9.10 -1.60
N ILE A 155 -5.81 -8.19 -2.45
CA ILE A 155 -6.44 -6.93 -2.01
C ILE A 155 -7.75 -7.24 -1.25
N ALA A 156 -8.61 -8.11 -1.77
CA ALA A 156 -9.85 -8.51 -1.10
C ALA A 156 -9.61 -9.11 0.29
N ARG A 157 -8.52 -9.89 0.46
CA ARG A 157 -8.12 -10.45 1.74
C ARG A 157 -7.87 -9.38 2.81
N THR A 158 -7.46 -8.17 2.42
CA THR A 158 -7.25 -7.06 3.36
C THR A 158 -8.55 -6.62 4.02
N LEU A 159 -9.68 -6.70 3.32
CA LEU A 159 -10.99 -6.27 3.83
C LEU A 159 -11.59 -7.25 4.86
N ILE A 160 -11.06 -8.48 4.94
CA ILE A 160 -11.47 -9.42 5.98
C ILE A 160 -10.95 -8.93 7.33
N GLY A 161 -11.85 -8.66 8.28
CA GLY A 161 -11.52 -8.15 9.62
C GLY A 161 -11.65 -6.62 9.77
N SER A 162 -12.33 -5.97 8.82
CA SER A 162 -12.68 -4.55 8.88
C SER A 162 -11.47 -3.63 9.15
N PRO A 163 -10.48 -3.60 8.26
CA PRO A 163 -9.32 -2.72 8.40
C PRO A 163 -9.74 -1.26 8.31
N ARG A 164 -8.87 -0.38 8.75
CA ARG A 164 -8.98 1.07 8.60
C ARG A 164 -7.87 1.63 7.72
N ILE A 165 -6.74 0.93 7.70
CA ILE A 165 -5.54 1.30 6.95
C ILE A 165 -5.13 0.09 6.11
N VAL A 166 -4.87 0.33 4.82
CA VAL A 166 -4.36 -0.68 3.89
C VAL A 166 -3.01 -0.22 3.33
N VAL A 167 -1.99 -1.04 3.47
CA VAL A 167 -0.67 -0.82 2.88
C VAL A 167 -0.52 -1.76 1.69
N LEU A 168 -0.19 -1.20 0.53
CA LEU A 168 0.00 -1.93 -0.73
C LEU A 168 1.42 -1.70 -1.22
N ASP A 169 2.26 -2.73 -1.18
CA ASP A 169 3.65 -2.67 -1.62
C ASP A 169 3.77 -3.21 -3.05
N GLU A 170 3.97 -2.30 -4.03
CA GLU A 170 4.10 -2.57 -5.46
C GLU A 170 2.95 -3.42 -6.06
N PRO A 171 1.67 -3.03 -5.85
CA PRO A 171 0.52 -3.89 -6.19
C PRO A 171 0.32 -4.11 -7.68
N THR A 172 0.92 -3.28 -8.54
CA THR A 172 0.79 -3.34 -10.01
C THR A 172 2.04 -3.91 -10.69
N ALA A 173 3.07 -4.26 -9.91
CA ALA A 173 4.33 -4.76 -10.44
C ALA A 173 4.13 -6.01 -11.31
N SER A 174 4.71 -5.99 -12.52
CA SER A 174 4.67 -7.10 -13.47
C SER A 174 3.26 -7.52 -13.93
N LEU A 175 2.27 -6.64 -13.86
CA LEU A 175 0.95 -6.83 -14.44
C LEU A 175 0.89 -6.29 -15.87
N SER A 176 -0.04 -6.82 -16.68
CA SER A 176 -0.39 -6.22 -17.98
C SER A 176 -1.21 -4.95 -17.78
N VAL A 177 -1.24 -4.07 -18.79
CA VAL A 177 -1.98 -2.78 -18.73
C VAL A 177 -3.44 -2.96 -18.29
N GLY A 178 -4.14 -3.97 -18.81
CA GLY A 178 -5.54 -4.23 -18.45
C GLY A 178 -5.70 -4.66 -16.98
N HIS A 179 -4.78 -5.49 -16.47
CA HIS A 179 -4.81 -5.91 -15.06
C HIS A 179 -4.39 -4.78 -14.11
N THR A 180 -3.45 -3.92 -14.53
CA THR A 180 -3.07 -2.72 -13.78
C THR A 180 -4.29 -1.81 -13.59
N ALA A 181 -5.03 -1.52 -14.65
CA ALA A 181 -6.23 -0.70 -14.56
C ALA A 181 -7.27 -1.27 -13.57
N GLU A 182 -7.48 -2.59 -13.58
CA GLU A 182 -8.39 -3.26 -12.62
C GLU A 182 -7.90 -3.09 -11.18
N VAL A 183 -6.60 -3.26 -10.92
CA VAL A 183 -6.02 -3.07 -9.59
C VAL A 183 -6.13 -1.62 -9.11
N LEU A 184 -5.91 -0.63 -9.97
CA LEU A 184 -6.08 0.78 -9.65
C LEU A 184 -7.53 1.10 -9.24
N VAL A 185 -8.53 0.54 -9.95
CA VAL A 185 -9.94 0.65 -9.56
C VAL A 185 -10.19 0.05 -8.17
N HIS A 186 -9.55 -1.07 -7.82
CA HIS A 186 -9.67 -1.63 -6.47
C HIS A 186 -9.05 -0.71 -5.40
N ILE A 187 -7.94 -0.04 -5.71
CA ILE A 187 -7.29 0.91 -4.81
C ILE A 187 -8.19 2.12 -4.54
N GLU A 188 -8.77 2.70 -5.59
CA GLU A 188 -9.76 3.77 -5.45
C GLU A 188 -10.96 3.31 -4.61
N ARG A 189 -11.42 2.08 -4.85
CA ARG A 189 -12.54 1.53 -4.10
C ARG A 189 -12.25 1.37 -2.61
N LEU A 190 -11.01 1.04 -2.21
CA LEU A 190 -10.61 1.03 -0.80
C LEU A 190 -10.77 2.42 -0.17
N ARG A 191 -10.33 3.49 -0.85
CA ARG A 191 -10.52 4.87 -0.41
C ARG A 191 -11.99 5.22 -0.27
N ASP A 192 -12.83 4.88 -1.27
CA ASP A 192 -14.26 5.16 -1.26
C ASP A 192 -14.99 4.46 -0.11
N LEU A 193 -14.49 3.28 0.32
CA LEU A 193 -14.98 2.56 1.49
C LEU A 193 -14.56 3.22 2.83
N GLY A 194 -13.82 4.32 2.81
CA GLY A 194 -13.41 5.06 3.99
C GLY A 194 -12.03 4.73 4.53
N LEU A 195 -11.29 3.87 3.86
CA LEU A 195 -9.98 3.44 4.32
C LEU A 195 -8.90 4.47 4.01
N GLY A 196 -7.88 4.55 4.87
CA GLY A 196 -6.62 5.18 4.53
C GLY A 196 -5.75 4.17 3.75
N VAL A 197 -5.23 4.57 2.60
CA VAL A 197 -4.42 3.69 1.75
C VAL A 197 -3.01 4.24 1.61
N LEU A 198 -2.01 3.43 1.96
CA LEU A 198 -0.61 3.70 1.65
C LEU A 198 -0.21 2.86 0.43
N LEU A 199 -0.03 3.52 -0.71
CA LEU A 199 0.39 2.91 -1.96
C LEU A 199 1.90 3.12 -2.15
N ILE A 200 2.68 2.05 -2.13
CA ILE A 200 4.09 2.09 -2.49
C ILE A 200 4.21 1.67 -3.95
N SER A 201 4.75 2.55 -4.76
CA SER A 201 4.98 2.29 -6.18
C SER A 201 6.17 3.10 -6.73
N HIS A 202 6.84 2.53 -7.73
CA HIS A 202 7.82 3.24 -8.55
C HIS A 202 7.24 3.66 -9.91
N ASN A 203 5.99 3.24 -10.24
CA ASN A 203 5.31 3.61 -11.46
C ASN A 203 4.51 4.90 -11.26
N MET A 204 5.05 6.02 -11.75
CA MET A 204 4.43 7.32 -11.61
C MET A 204 3.08 7.46 -12.31
N ASN A 205 2.82 6.68 -13.39
CA ASN A 205 1.51 6.71 -14.05
C ASN A 205 0.43 6.13 -13.14
N ASP A 206 0.72 5.03 -12.44
CA ASP A 206 -0.21 4.41 -11.50
C ASP A 206 -0.44 5.36 -10.30
N VAL A 207 0.64 5.97 -9.77
CA VAL A 207 0.56 6.94 -8.67
C VAL A 207 -0.34 8.11 -9.04
N ARG A 208 -0.12 8.73 -10.20
CA ARG A 208 -0.91 9.88 -10.65
C ARG A 208 -2.37 9.55 -10.95
N ALA A 209 -2.67 8.30 -11.27
CA ALA A 209 -4.03 7.87 -11.55
C ALA A 209 -4.91 7.84 -10.30
N VAL A 210 -4.34 7.53 -9.11
CA VAL A 210 -5.16 7.21 -7.93
C VAL A 210 -4.79 7.99 -6.66
N ALA A 211 -3.54 8.52 -6.56
CA ALA A 211 -3.09 9.16 -5.32
C ALA A 211 -3.70 10.55 -5.11
N ASP A 212 -4.03 10.85 -3.87
CA ASP A 212 -4.43 12.19 -3.42
C ASP A 212 -3.18 12.99 -3.00
N ARG A 213 -2.21 12.33 -2.36
CA ARG A 213 -0.96 12.94 -1.89
C ARG A 213 0.23 12.02 -2.17
N ILE A 214 1.37 12.64 -2.49
CA ILE A 214 2.61 11.93 -2.83
C ILE A 214 3.68 12.30 -1.81
N VAL A 215 4.26 11.30 -1.15
CA VAL A 215 5.39 11.44 -0.25
C VAL A 215 6.62 10.86 -0.93
N VAL A 216 7.67 11.64 -1.09
CA VAL A 216 8.92 11.21 -1.71
C VAL A 216 9.93 10.86 -0.63
N LEU A 217 10.44 9.63 -0.68
CA LEU A 217 11.61 9.22 0.10
C LEU A 217 12.86 9.21 -0.79
N ARG A 218 13.95 9.76 -0.24
CA ARG A 218 15.27 9.72 -0.86
C ARG A 218 16.33 9.48 0.20
N HIS A 219 17.19 8.45 -0.02
CA HIS A 219 18.25 8.08 0.94
C HIS A 219 17.76 7.95 2.39
N GLY A 220 16.59 7.34 2.58
CA GLY A 220 16.00 7.12 3.91
C GLY A 220 15.40 8.37 4.58
N ARG A 221 15.20 9.48 3.87
CA ARG A 221 14.61 10.73 4.39
C ARG A 221 13.45 11.19 3.55
N ASN A 222 12.55 11.99 4.14
CA ASN A 222 11.55 12.70 3.38
C ASN A 222 12.24 13.74 2.45
N ASN A 223 11.87 13.73 1.18
CA ASN A 223 12.37 14.68 0.18
C ASN A 223 11.26 15.43 -0.56
N GLY A 224 10.12 15.55 0.06
CA GLY A 224 8.96 16.30 -0.39
C GLY A 224 7.65 15.59 -0.11
N VAL A 225 6.61 16.40 0.11
CA VAL A 225 5.21 15.99 0.23
C VAL A 225 4.42 16.88 -0.71
N PHE A 226 3.64 16.27 -1.60
CA PHE A 226 2.99 16.97 -2.69
C PHE A 226 1.51 16.59 -2.79
N ASP A 227 0.67 17.53 -3.16
CA ASP A 227 -0.67 17.28 -3.65
C ASP A 227 -0.57 16.68 -5.06
N ALA A 228 -1.13 15.47 -5.25
CA ALA A 228 -1.00 14.74 -6.51
C ALA A 228 -1.70 15.45 -7.69
N ALA A 229 -2.75 16.24 -7.42
CA ALA A 229 -3.49 16.98 -8.44
C ALA A 229 -2.75 18.25 -8.91
N GLN A 230 -1.85 18.79 -8.08
CA GLN A 230 -1.20 20.08 -8.34
C GLN A 230 0.25 19.93 -8.79
N VAL A 231 0.94 18.86 -8.41
CA VAL A 231 2.36 18.69 -8.67
C VAL A 231 2.63 18.21 -10.10
N SER A 232 3.64 18.77 -10.77
CA SER A 232 4.07 18.28 -12.09
C SER A 232 4.93 17.01 -11.97
N HIS A 233 5.01 16.26 -13.07
CA HIS A 233 5.83 15.05 -13.13
C HIS A 233 7.31 15.35 -12.90
N GLU A 234 7.79 16.45 -13.46
CA GLU A 234 9.18 16.90 -13.38
C GLU A 234 9.59 17.22 -11.94
N VAL A 235 8.71 17.86 -11.16
CA VAL A 235 8.96 18.17 -9.75
C VAL A 235 9.08 16.90 -8.92
N ILE A 236 8.21 15.90 -9.13
CA ILE A 236 8.31 14.61 -8.42
C ILE A 236 9.61 13.91 -8.82
N LEU A 237 9.95 13.88 -10.12
CA LEU A 237 11.17 13.23 -10.60
C LEU A 237 12.41 13.91 -10.03
N ALA A 238 12.43 15.26 -9.96
CA ALA A 238 13.49 16.01 -9.30
C ALA A 238 13.62 15.66 -7.82
N ALA A 239 12.50 15.55 -7.11
CA ALA A 239 12.50 15.15 -5.71
C ALA A 239 13.03 13.72 -5.53
N ILE A 240 12.71 12.77 -6.41
CA ILE A 240 13.21 11.39 -6.37
C ILE A 240 14.72 11.35 -6.64
N THR A 241 15.19 12.03 -7.70
CA THR A 241 16.60 11.98 -8.15
C THR A 241 17.50 12.95 -7.39
N GLY A 242 16.91 14.01 -6.80
CA GLY A 242 17.62 15.12 -6.18
C GLY A 242 18.25 16.09 -7.18
N ALA A 243 17.75 16.09 -8.42
CA ALA A 243 18.14 17.10 -9.41
C ALA A 243 17.63 18.48 -9.00
N THR A 244 18.47 19.49 -9.13
CA THR A 244 18.06 20.89 -8.96
C THR A 244 17.37 21.38 -10.23
N GLU A 245 16.48 22.40 -10.12
CA GLU A 245 15.84 23.01 -11.30
C GLU A 245 16.86 23.44 -12.35
N SER A 246 18.05 23.87 -11.94
CA SER A 246 19.14 24.25 -12.83
C SER A 246 19.68 23.08 -13.67
N GLU A 247 19.69 21.89 -13.14
CA GLU A 247 20.17 20.67 -13.83
C GLU A 247 19.13 20.13 -14.82
N MET A 248 17.83 20.33 -14.55
CA MET A 248 16.75 19.93 -15.48
C MET A 248 16.70 20.83 -16.73
N VAL A 249 17.05 22.10 -16.61
CA VAL A 249 17.10 23.05 -17.76
C VAL A 249 18.36 22.86 -18.62
N SER A 250 19.43 22.31 -18.05
CA SER A 250 20.74 22.13 -18.72
C SER A 250 21.03 20.74 -19.24
N GLY A 251 20.05 19.81 -19.14
CA GLY A 251 20.21 18.43 -19.64
C GLY A 251 20.26 18.31 -21.18
N PRO A 252 20.78 17.21 -21.74
CA PRO A 252 21.07 17.07 -23.18
C PRO A 252 19.87 17.23 -24.11
N LEU A 253 18.63 17.26 -23.62
CA LEU A 253 17.42 17.52 -24.42
C LEU A 253 17.22 18.98 -24.78
N SER A 254 17.87 19.94 -24.12
CA SER A 254 17.79 21.37 -24.45
C SER A 254 18.53 21.69 -25.76
N THR A 255 19.42 20.83 -26.23
CA THR A 255 20.20 21.00 -27.46
C THR A 255 19.43 20.56 -28.71
N LEU A 256 18.36 19.79 -28.58
CA LEU A 256 17.56 19.30 -29.72
C LEU A 256 16.38 20.19 -30.10
N LEU A 257 16.03 21.18 -29.26
CA LEU A 257 14.90 22.10 -29.49
C LEU A 257 15.37 23.47 -30.05
N ARG A 258 16.67 23.64 -30.36
CA ARG A 258 17.25 24.86 -30.97
C ARG A 258 17.77 24.66 -32.40
N ARG A 259 17.11 23.78 -33.16
CA ARG A 259 17.37 23.74 -34.64
C ARG A 259 16.05 23.79 -35.40
#